data_265eb67e4abffe60371a1352e1bca59f
#
_entry.id   265eb67e4abffe60371a1352e1bca59f
#
_cell.length_a   1.000
_cell.length_b   1.000
_cell.length_c   1.000
_cell.angle_alpha   90.00
_cell.angle_beta   90.00
_cell.angle_gamma   90.00
#
_symmetry.space_group_name_H-M   'P 1'
#
loop_
_entity.id
_entity.type
_entity.pdbx_description
1 polymer ?
#
loop_
_entity_poly.entity_id
_entity_poly.type
_entity_poly.pdbx_seq_one_letter_code
_entity_poly.pdbx_strand_id
1 'polypeptide(L)'
;TFLDDNQIIIGNHALIAPNVQIYTAFHPTHYLDRFGDSVDTHFNFCKTMTAPVIIGDNVWIGGNVTILLGVKINQGAIIGAGSVVTHDIPHYVIAAGNPCEVIRSITQEDVHKKW
;
A
#
# COMPACT_ATOMS: atom_id res chain seq x y z
N THR A 1 -2.57 -6.29 -9.13
CA THR A 1 -2.12 -7.59 -8.66
C THR A 1 -1.96 -7.58 -7.16
N PHE A 2 -2.48 -8.61 -6.53
CA PHE A 2 -2.42 -8.77 -5.08
C PHE A 2 -1.58 -10.00 -4.77
N LEU A 3 -0.57 -9.81 -3.91
CA LEU A 3 0.21 -10.91 -3.36
C LEU A 3 -0.29 -11.16 -1.95
N ASP A 4 -0.90 -12.31 -1.74
CA ASP A 4 -1.85 -12.55 -0.66
C ASP A 4 -1.28 -13.42 0.45
N ASP A 5 -0.10 -13.05 0.98
CA ASP A 5 0.47 -13.74 2.13
C ASP A 5 -0.07 -13.20 3.47
N ASN A 6 -0.88 -12.15 3.43
CA ASN A 6 -1.58 -11.59 4.58
C ASN A 6 -2.88 -10.93 4.10
N GLN A 7 -3.66 -10.40 5.02
CA GLN A 7 -4.95 -9.83 4.70
C GLN A 7 -4.84 -8.49 3.98
N ILE A 8 -5.73 -8.30 3.02
CA ILE A 8 -6.02 -7.02 2.41
C ILE A 8 -7.46 -6.68 2.77
N ILE A 9 -7.65 -5.61 3.54
CA ILE A 9 -8.96 -5.18 4.01
C ILE A 9 -9.30 -3.89 3.28
N ILE A 10 -10.39 -3.89 2.53
CA ILE A 10 -10.84 -2.74 1.75
C ILE A 10 -12.20 -2.32 2.26
N GLY A 11 -12.31 -1.06 2.66
CA GLY A 11 -13.54 -0.48 3.17
C GLY A 11 -14.60 -0.23 2.10
N ASN A 12 -15.70 0.40 2.52
CA ASN A 12 -16.83 0.69 1.65
C ASN A 12 -16.53 1.88 0.73
N HIS A 13 -17.06 1.82 -0.49
CA HIS A 13 -16.94 2.89 -1.49
C HIS A 13 -15.48 3.26 -1.83
N ALA A 14 -14.58 2.30 -1.73
CA ALA A 14 -13.22 2.49 -2.20
C ALA A 14 -13.19 2.41 -3.73
N LEU A 15 -12.52 3.37 -4.35
CA LEU A 15 -12.29 3.39 -5.80
C LEU A 15 -10.83 3.05 -6.06
N ILE A 16 -10.61 1.94 -6.73
CA ILE A 16 -9.26 1.46 -7.02
C ILE A 16 -9.11 1.36 -8.54
N ALA A 17 -8.26 2.20 -9.09
CA ALA A 17 -8.02 2.26 -10.51
C ALA A 17 -7.20 1.05 -11.01
N PRO A 18 -7.10 0.84 -12.33
CA PRO A 18 -6.33 -0.28 -12.90
C PRO A 18 -4.86 -0.28 -12.51
N ASN A 19 -4.28 -1.47 -12.51
CA ASN A 19 -2.85 -1.71 -12.27
C ASN A 19 -2.38 -1.28 -10.89
N VAL A 20 -3.26 -1.26 -9.89
CA VAL A 20 -2.86 -1.10 -8.50
C VAL A 20 -2.27 -2.41 -8.01
N GLN A 21 -1.11 -2.35 -7.38
CA GLN A 21 -0.44 -3.50 -6.81
C GLN A 21 -0.35 -3.34 -5.29
N ILE A 22 -0.79 -4.37 -4.57
CA ILE A 22 -0.78 -4.39 -3.11
C ILE A 22 0.07 -5.58 -2.68
N TYR A 23 1.15 -5.29 -1.98
CA TYR A 23 2.07 -6.29 -1.48
C TYR A 23 1.92 -6.44 0.02
N THR A 24 1.55 -7.62 0.46
CA THR A 24 1.45 -7.93 1.91
C THR A 24 2.66 -8.69 2.43
N ALA A 25 3.62 -8.93 1.58
CA ALA A 25 4.82 -9.68 1.92
C ALA A 25 6.06 -9.10 1.26
N PHE A 26 7.19 -9.24 1.90
CA PHE A 26 8.48 -9.01 1.28
C PHE A 26 9.56 -9.87 1.95
N HIS A 27 10.69 -9.97 1.30
CA HIS A 27 11.84 -10.71 1.84
C HIS A 27 12.79 -9.76 2.57
N PRO A 28 13.51 -10.26 3.58
CA PRO A 28 14.51 -9.45 4.26
C PRO A 28 15.54 -8.86 3.29
N THR A 29 16.00 -7.67 3.60
CA THR A 29 16.90 -6.91 2.74
C THR A 29 18.26 -7.59 2.58
N HIS A 30 18.81 -8.12 3.67
CA HIS A 30 20.11 -8.80 3.63
C HIS A 30 19.93 -10.22 3.14
N TYR A 31 20.73 -10.65 2.18
CA TYR A 31 20.57 -11.96 1.55
C TYR A 31 20.72 -13.13 2.54
N LEU A 32 21.54 -12.99 3.56
CA LEU A 32 21.71 -14.02 4.58
C LEU A 32 20.43 -14.20 5.41
N ASP A 33 19.69 -13.12 5.63
CA ASP A 33 18.46 -13.17 6.39
C ASP A 33 17.32 -13.79 5.58
N ARG A 34 17.40 -13.72 4.25
CA ARG A 34 16.36 -14.28 3.38
C ARG A 34 16.28 -15.80 3.46
N PHE A 35 17.43 -16.48 3.55
CA PHE A 35 17.49 -17.93 3.48
C PHE A 35 17.71 -18.60 4.85
N GLY A 36 17.87 -17.81 5.91
CA GLY A 36 18.11 -18.35 7.25
C GLY A 36 19.44 -19.08 7.38
N ASP A 37 19.57 -19.82 8.48
CA ASP A 37 20.82 -20.52 8.83
C ASP A 37 20.91 -21.93 8.27
N SER A 38 19.95 -22.37 7.52
CA SER A 38 19.91 -23.75 7.03
C SER A 38 20.76 -23.89 5.78
N VAL A 39 22.01 -24.12 5.99
CA VAL A 39 22.97 -24.31 4.91
C VAL A 39 22.81 -25.67 4.22
N ASP A 40 22.14 -26.63 4.87
CA ASP A 40 22.11 -28.02 4.45
C ASP A 40 20.76 -28.48 3.91
N THR A 41 19.86 -27.58 3.68
CA THR A 41 18.56 -28.01 3.17
C THR A 41 18.57 -28.08 1.66
N HIS A 42 18.12 -29.17 1.16
CA HIS A 42 17.77 -29.31 -0.25
C HIS A 42 16.62 -28.36 -0.65
N PHE A 43 16.05 -27.66 0.33
CA PHE A 43 14.97 -26.71 0.15
C PHE A 43 15.41 -25.35 0.71
N ASN A 44 15.71 -24.44 -0.16
CA ASN A 44 15.98 -23.06 0.22
C ASN A 44 14.65 -22.31 0.43
N PHE A 45 14.16 -22.33 1.67
CA PHE A 45 12.99 -21.54 2.00
C PHE A 45 13.41 -20.11 2.23
N CYS A 46 12.95 -19.23 1.39
CA CYS A 46 13.16 -17.82 1.57
C CYS A 46 12.28 -17.32 2.72
N LYS A 47 12.88 -16.64 3.69
CA LYS A 47 12.10 -15.99 4.74
C LYS A 47 11.19 -14.94 4.12
N THR A 48 9.97 -14.89 4.61
CA THR A 48 8.96 -13.93 4.15
C THR A 48 8.43 -13.17 5.34
N MET A 49 8.43 -11.84 5.24
CA MET A 49 7.81 -10.96 6.21
C MET A 49 6.46 -10.54 5.67
N THR A 50 5.44 -10.59 6.50
CA THR A 50 4.08 -10.24 6.09
C THR A 50 3.47 -9.23 7.03
N ALA A 51 2.61 -8.38 6.50
CA ALA A 51 1.77 -7.49 7.27
C ALA A 51 0.52 -7.14 6.45
N PRO A 52 -0.62 -6.92 7.10
CA PRO A 52 -1.85 -6.59 6.39
C PRO A 52 -1.78 -5.20 5.78
N VAL A 53 -2.56 -5.01 4.72
CA VAL A 53 -2.83 -3.68 4.15
C VAL A 53 -4.29 -3.35 4.41
N ILE A 54 -4.55 -2.17 4.92
CA ILE A 54 -5.89 -1.70 5.25
C ILE A 54 -6.19 -0.44 4.44
N ILE A 55 -7.25 -0.50 3.67
CA ILE A 55 -7.75 0.64 2.90
C ILE A 55 -9.10 1.03 3.48
N GLY A 56 -9.19 2.24 4.00
CA GLY A 56 -10.40 2.74 4.65
C GLY A 56 -11.54 3.05 3.70
N ASP A 57 -12.64 3.52 4.28
CA ASP A 57 -13.83 3.88 3.49
C ASP A 57 -13.57 5.13 2.64
N ASN A 58 -14.22 5.19 1.49
CA ASN A 58 -14.18 6.34 0.59
C ASN A 58 -12.78 6.74 0.13
N VAL A 59 -11.87 5.81 0.09
CA VAL A 59 -10.51 6.02 -0.43
C VAL A 59 -10.52 5.93 -1.95
N TRP A 60 -9.77 6.80 -2.59
CA TRP A 60 -9.56 6.73 -4.04
C TRP A 60 -8.07 6.50 -4.33
N ILE A 61 -7.76 5.40 -5.00
CA ILE A 61 -6.41 5.05 -5.39
C ILE A 61 -6.28 5.15 -6.90
N GLY A 62 -5.41 6.03 -7.36
CA GLY A 62 -5.13 6.22 -8.78
C GLY A 62 -4.45 5.02 -9.42
N GLY A 63 -4.36 5.02 -10.75
CA GLY A 63 -3.76 3.92 -11.49
C GLY A 63 -2.26 3.74 -11.24
N ASN A 64 -1.79 2.53 -11.39
CA ASN A 64 -0.38 2.18 -11.24
C ASN A 64 0.22 2.53 -9.86
N VAL A 65 -0.59 2.54 -8.83
CA VAL A 65 -0.13 2.74 -7.45
C VAL A 65 0.37 1.42 -6.89
N THR A 66 1.47 1.48 -6.16
CA THR A 66 2.02 0.34 -5.42
C THR A 66 1.88 0.62 -3.93
N ILE A 67 1.27 -0.31 -3.19
CA ILE A 67 1.07 -0.21 -1.74
C ILE A 67 1.85 -1.33 -1.08
N LEU A 68 2.73 -0.97 -0.15
CA LEU A 68 3.57 -1.92 0.54
C LEU A 68 2.92 -2.43 1.83
N LEU A 69 3.46 -3.53 2.33
CA LEU A 69 2.92 -4.22 3.50
C LEU A 69 2.83 -3.30 4.72
N GLY A 70 1.86 -3.58 5.55
CA GLY A 70 1.65 -2.86 6.81
C GLY A 70 1.06 -1.47 6.67
N VAL A 71 0.80 -1.01 5.44
CA VAL A 71 0.27 0.34 5.22
C VAL A 71 -1.22 0.39 5.51
N LYS A 72 -1.63 1.45 6.20
CA LYS A 72 -3.03 1.81 6.39
C LYS A 72 -3.31 3.13 5.68
N ILE A 73 -4.22 3.08 4.71
CA ILE A 73 -4.72 4.27 4.03
C ILE A 73 -6.06 4.62 4.66
N ASN A 74 -6.10 5.74 5.36
CA ASN A 74 -7.25 6.10 6.16
C ASN A 74 -8.38 6.71 5.33
N GLN A 75 -9.55 6.79 5.96
CA GLN A 75 -10.81 7.17 5.33
C GLN A 75 -10.68 8.46 4.52
N GLY A 76 -11.25 8.45 3.33
CA GLY A 76 -11.36 9.63 2.48
C GLY A 76 -10.07 10.09 1.81
N ALA A 77 -8.96 9.37 1.99
CA ALA A 77 -7.69 9.73 1.36
C ALA A 77 -7.72 9.48 -0.15
N ILE A 78 -6.96 10.27 -0.87
CA ILE A 78 -6.75 10.12 -2.32
C ILE A 78 -5.27 9.87 -2.55
N ILE A 79 -4.95 8.82 -3.27
CA ILE A 79 -3.60 8.49 -3.68
C ILE A 79 -3.43 8.77 -5.17
N GLY A 80 -2.52 9.67 -5.51
CA GLY A 80 -2.25 10.02 -6.91
C GLY A 80 -1.67 8.87 -7.71
N ALA A 81 -1.96 8.84 -9.00
CA ALA A 81 -1.49 7.80 -9.90
C ALA A 81 0.03 7.67 -9.89
N GLY A 82 0.53 6.45 -10.02
CA GLY A 82 1.95 6.16 -10.07
C GLY A 82 2.68 6.24 -8.73
N SER A 83 1.97 6.46 -7.64
CA SER A 83 2.59 6.60 -6.31
C SER A 83 3.05 5.26 -5.74
N VAL A 84 4.06 5.31 -4.89
CA VAL A 84 4.52 4.17 -4.09
C VAL A 84 4.27 4.47 -2.62
N VAL A 85 3.30 3.81 -2.02
CA VAL A 85 2.85 4.06 -0.65
C VAL A 85 3.64 3.17 0.30
N THR A 86 4.50 3.78 1.09
CA THR A 86 5.39 3.08 2.03
C THR A 86 5.05 3.34 3.48
N HIS A 87 4.19 4.30 3.77
CA HIS A 87 3.81 4.73 5.11
C HIS A 87 2.29 4.89 5.17
N ASP A 88 1.75 4.90 6.40
CA ASP A 88 0.34 5.17 6.60
C ASP A 88 -0.05 6.54 6.06
N ILE A 89 -1.24 6.61 5.49
CA ILE A 89 -1.79 7.85 4.94
C ILE A 89 -2.90 8.34 5.86
N PRO A 90 -2.85 9.60 6.31
CA PRO A 90 -3.89 10.17 7.17
C PRO A 90 -5.26 10.25 6.52
N HIS A 91 -6.29 10.55 7.34
CA HIS A 91 -7.64 10.77 6.85
C HIS A 91 -7.73 12.02 5.97
N TYR A 92 -8.57 11.97 4.96
CA TYR A 92 -8.97 13.14 4.16
C TYR A 92 -7.81 13.98 3.64
N VAL A 93 -6.81 13.31 3.07
CA VAL A 93 -5.68 14.00 2.44
C VAL A 93 -5.53 13.55 0.99
N ILE A 94 -4.86 14.36 0.21
CA ILE A 94 -4.31 13.97 -1.08
C ILE A 94 -2.83 13.68 -0.86
N ALA A 95 -2.41 12.50 -1.26
CA ALA A 95 -1.00 12.09 -1.16
C ALA A 95 -0.54 11.54 -2.51
N ALA A 96 0.71 11.76 -2.84
CA ALA A 96 1.27 11.26 -4.10
C ALA A 96 2.79 11.19 -4.05
N GLY A 97 3.36 10.50 -5.00
CA GLY A 97 4.80 10.45 -5.24
C GLY A 97 5.44 9.12 -4.90
N ASN A 98 6.74 9.08 -5.07
CA ASN A 98 7.58 7.94 -4.72
C ASN A 98 8.83 8.43 -3.95
N PRO A 99 8.89 8.29 -2.62
CA PRO A 99 7.82 7.75 -1.76
C PRO A 99 6.60 8.68 -1.72
N CYS A 100 5.43 8.09 -1.50
CA CYS A 100 4.19 8.83 -1.42
C CYS A 100 4.16 9.71 -0.17
N GLU A 101 3.85 10.97 -0.34
CA GLU A 101 3.79 11.94 0.75
C GLU A 101 2.51 12.77 0.65
N VAL A 102 2.06 13.28 1.79
CA VAL A 102 0.88 14.14 1.85
C VAL A 102 1.15 15.45 1.11
N ILE A 103 0.27 15.78 0.17
CA ILE A 103 0.32 17.05 -0.56
C ILE A 103 -0.48 18.12 0.17
N ARG A 104 -1.73 17.79 0.53
CA ARG A 104 -2.62 18.70 1.25
C ARG A 104 -3.81 17.96 1.84
N SER A 105 -4.50 18.58 2.76
CA SER A 105 -5.78 18.11 3.27
C SER A 105 -6.91 18.40 2.28
N ILE A 106 -7.90 17.53 2.27
CA ILE A 106 -9.16 17.74 1.56
C ILE A 106 -10.07 18.52 2.50
N THR A 107 -10.65 19.62 2.01
CA THR A 107 -11.49 20.50 2.81
C THR A 107 -12.86 20.64 2.18
N GLN A 108 -13.75 21.36 2.87
CA GLN A 108 -15.10 21.65 2.37
C GLN A 108 -15.06 22.43 1.05
N GLU A 109 -13.98 23.15 0.79
CA GLU A 109 -13.80 23.88 -0.48
C GLU A 109 -13.66 22.94 -1.69
N ASP A 110 -13.34 21.68 -1.45
CA ASP A 110 -13.22 20.69 -2.53
C ASP A 110 -14.59 20.14 -2.99
N VAL A 111 -15.66 20.46 -2.28
CA VAL A 111 -17.01 20.01 -2.65
C VAL A 111 -17.38 20.58 -4.02
N HIS A 112 -17.75 19.70 -4.94
CA HIS A 112 -18.09 20.03 -6.34
C HIS A 112 -16.97 20.68 -7.15
N LYS A 113 -15.76 20.66 -6.64
CA LYS A 113 -14.61 21.19 -7.36
C LYS A 113 -14.24 20.29 -8.53
N LYS A 114 -13.98 20.90 -9.69
CA LYS A 114 -13.45 20.19 -10.85
C LYS A 114 -11.93 20.34 -10.90
N TRP A 115 -11.30 19.29 -11.32
CA TRP A 115 -9.86 19.24 -11.51
C TRP A 115 -9.43 19.95 -12.79
#